data_e0abb471df06d78c67544d29ee229898
#
_entry.id   e0abb471df06d78c67544d29ee229898
#
_cell.length_a   1.000
_cell.length_b   1.000
_cell.length_c   1.000
_cell.angle_alpha   90.00
_cell.angle_beta   90.00
_cell.angle_gamma   90.00
#
_symmetry.space_group_name_H-M   'P 1'
#
loop_
_entity.id
_entity.type
_entity.pdbx_description
1 polymer ?
#
loop_
_entity_poly.entity_id
_entity_poly.type
_entity_poly.pdbx_seq_one_letter_code
_entity_poly.pdbx_strand_id
1 'polypeptide(L)'
;MPKCRGIDIEECSISKLQGYLSNAAFTTTELVQCYLLRIEMVNPRLKAVIETNPNALNDANKLDGERKNGQVRSLLHGIPFIVKDNIATRDKMETTAGSAALAGSVVANDAGIITLLREAGAVLLGKANLSEFASMRASYYAEGYSSRGGQSRNPYNLAHHPGGSSSGSASSLTSNMCAFSIGTETDGSIMFPADRNAVVGIKPTVGLTSTFGVIPESPSMDTVGPFGRSVEDATIVLEIIQERPSASDSNNKILISAQLSGHRHGPYTSWLSNKDALKGARFGLPWRKVWKVASEDVEKEPQYNSLMALIKKIEEAGAKFVMADFPSAEEIISPDGWDWTFGEGTTGSALSEFEVVRTEFYHSLRSYLNGLAENENKICSLEDVIAYNVQHTVQEGGIPGTHPAWPTGQDCFDRCIESKDWPEEKYLKALQYIRRKSREEGIDAALQCEGATLDGLLVPLQADGGAACSVAAKAGYPMISVPVGIDSEGVPFGIGVIQRAWNEHLLVKYGSAIEDLARGRTLPRFLNFDAENHPYIGTAPDKTPKI
;
A
#
# COMPACT_ATOMS: atom_id res chain seq x y z
N MET A 1 -17.11 4.32 17.78
CA MET A 1 -16.15 3.34 18.30
C MET A 1 -16.65 2.77 19.65
N PRO A 2 -16.57 1.46 19.95
CA PRO A 2 -16.79 0.95 21.30
C PRO A 2 -15.80 1.60 22.28
N LYS A 3 -16.29 1.97 23.48
CA LYS A 3 -15.43 2.53 24.51
C LYS A 3 -14.68 1.43 25.26
N CYS A 4 -13.37 1.56 25.43
CA CYS A 4 -12.57 0.64 26.21
C CYS A 4 -12.60 1.04 27.70
N ARG A 5 -13.27 0.26 28.55
CA ARG A 5 -13.54 0.62 29.97
C ARG A 5 -14.08 2.05 30.16
N GLY A 6 -14.96 2.49 29.25
CA GLY A 6 -15.51 3.84 29.29
C GLY A 6 -14.64 4.93 28.63
N ILE A 7 -13.40 4.60 28.24
CA ILE A 7 -12.49 5.52 27.56
C ILE A 7 -12.76 5.47 26.05
N ASP A 8 -12.85 6.64 25.45
CA ASP A 8 -12.92 6.76 24.00
C ASP A 8 -11.53 6.55 23.38
N ILE A 9 -11.44 5.54 22.53
CA ILE A 9 -10.20 5.18 21.82
C ILE A 9 -10.27 5.49 20.32
N GLU A 10 -11.34 6.15 19.86
CA GLU A 10 -11.45 6.59 18.47
C GLU A 10 -10.30 7.54 18.13
N GLU A 11 -9.68 7.34 16.97
CA GLU A 11 -8.53 8.13 16.50
C GLU A 11 -7.32 8.19 17.47
N CYS A 12 -7.22 7.26 18.42
CA CYS A 12 -6.04 7.23 19.28
C CYS A 12 -4.81 6.79 18.50
N SER A 13 -3.72 7.57 18.61
CA SER A 13 -2.40 7.19 18.11
C SER A 13 -1.82 5.98 18.88
N ILE A 14 -0.83 5.31 18.29
CA ILE A 14 -0.09 4.24 18.94
C ILE A 14 0.49 4.73 20.29
N SER A 15 1.12 5.90 20.31
CA SER A 15 1.68 6.51 21.52
C SER A 15 0.64 6.74 22.61
N LYS A 16 -0.56 7.21 22.24
CA LYS A 16 -1.66 7.43 23.20
C LYS A 16 -2.21 6.11 23.74
N LEU A 17 -2.38 5.08 22.89
CA LEU A 17 -2.79 3.75 23.33
C LEU A 17 -1.77 3.13 24.28
N GLN A 18 -0.46 3.26 23.99
CA GLN A 18 0.60 2.83 24.91
C GLN A 18 0.55 3.56 26.25
N GLY A 19 0.24 4.85 26.25
CA GLY A 19 0.05 5.61 27.49
C GLY A 19 -1.07 5.02 28.35
N TYR A 20 -2.21 4.67 27.77
CA TYR A 20 -3.31 4.03 28.50
C TYR A 20 -2.93 2.63 29.02
N LEU A 21 -2.27 1.80 28.20
CA LEU A 21 -1.80 0.47 28.60
C LEU A 21 -0.76 0.54 29.74
N SER A 22 0.16 1.50 29.69
CA SER A 22 1.22 1.71 30.70
C SER A 22 0.65 2.19 32.04
N ASN A 23 -0.41 2.97 32.00
CA ASN A 23 -1.11 3.47 33.19
C ASN A 23 -2.22 2.50 33.67
N ALA A 24 -2.30 1.30 33.10
CA ALA A 24 -3.31 0.29 33.44
C ALA A 24 -4.77 0.80 33.34
N ALA A 25 -5.03 1.79 32.46
CA ALA A 25 -6.37 2.30 32.23
C ALA A 25 -7.28 1.21 31.63
N PHE A 26 -6.69 0.35 30.83
CA PHE A 26 -7.25 -0.92 30.33
C PHE A 26 -6.10 -1.89 29.98
N THR A 27 -6.44 -3.16 29.78
CA THR A 27 -5.49 -4.20 29.38
C THR A 27 -5.42 -4.32 27.85
N THR A 28 -4.39 -5.01 27.34
CA THR A 28 -4.30 -5.39 25.93
C THR A 28 -5.51 -6.22 25.50
N THR A 29 -5.94 -7.16 26.36
CA THR A 29 -7.13 -8.00 26.07
C THR A 29 -8.39 -7.16 25.90
N GLU A 30 -8.63 -6.19 26.78
CA GLU A 30 -9.77 -5.27 26.68
C GLU A 30 -9.69 -4.38 25.43
N LEU A 31 -8.50 -3.89 25.09
CA LEU A 31 -8.27 -3.11 23.87
C LEU A 31 -8.57 -3.94 22.61
N VAL A 32 -8.03 -5.15 22.51
CA VAL A 32 -8.27 -6.08 21.38
C VAL A 32 -9.75 -6.40 21.26
N GLN A 33 -10.45 -6.64 22.37
CA GLN A 33 -11.89 -6.88 22.37
C GLN A 33 -12.67 -5.69 21.81
N CYS A 34 -12.30 -4.45 22.13
CA CYS A 34 -12.94 -3.25 21.58
C CYS A 34 -12.76 -3.15 20.06
N TYR A 35 -11.59 -3.48 19.53
CA TYR A 35 -11.34 -3.47 18.09
C TYR A 35 -12.07 -4.63 17.38
N LEU A 36 -12.12 -5.83 17.94
CA LEU A 36 -12.89 -6.94 17.38
C LEU A 36 -14.39 -6.62 17.31
N LEU A 37 -14.96 -6.01 18.37
CA LEU A 37 -16.34 -5.52 18.34
C LEU A 37 -16.54 -4.43 17.27
N ARG A 38 -15.56 -3.55 17.05
CA ARG A 38 -15.63 -2.55 15.98
C ARG A 38 -15.65 -3.20 14.60
N ILE A 39 -14.82 -4.23 14.37
CA ILE A 39 -14.84 -5.02 13.14
C ILE A 39 -16.23 -5.61 12.93
N GLU A 40 -16.79 -6.29 13.93
CA GLU A 40 -18.13 -6.88 13.86
C GLU A 40 -19.21 -5.85 13.49
N MET A 41 -19.14 -4.64 14.04
CA MET A 41 -20.12 -3.57 13.80
C MET A 41 -20.08 -2.97 12.40
N VAL A 42 -18.88 -2.78 11.82
CA VAL A 42 -18.75 -1.98 10.57
C VAL A 42 -18.31 -2.79 9.36
N ASN A 43 -17.63 -3.91 9.55
CA ASN A 43 -17.12 -4.73 8.45
C ASN A 43 -18.21 -5.33 7.54
N PRO A 44 -19.41 -5.68 8.02
CA PRO A 44 -20.49 -6.16 7.13
C PRO A 44 -20.79 -5.22 5.96
N ARG A 45 -20.60 -3.89 6.16
CA ARG A 45 -20.80 -2.86 5.12
C ARG A 45 -19.54 -2.56 4.34
N LEU A 46 -18.39 -2.54 5.02
CA LEU A 46 -17.13 -2.12 4.41
C LEU A 46 -16.41 -3.22 3.66
N LYS A 47 -16.64 -4.48 4.05
CA LYS A 47 -15.92 -5.64 3.49
C LYS A 47 -14.39 -5.43 3.47
N ALA A 48 -13.88 -4.77 4.52
CA ALA A 48 -12.46 -4.44 4.65
C ALA A 48 -11.63 -5.58 5.24
N VAL A 49 -12.26 -6.49 6.00
CA VAL A 49 -11.62 -7.64 6.66
C VAL A 49 -12.24 -8.92 6.14
N ILE A 50 -11.42 -9.80 5.58
CA ILE A 50 -11.85 -11.12 5.08
C ILE A 50 -12.07 -12.07 6.25
N GLU A 51 -11.13 -12.11 7.18
CA GLU A 51 -11.06 -13.07 8.27
C GLU A 51 -10.48 -12.43 9.53
N THR A 52 -11.04 -12.76 10.69
CA THR A 52 -10.52 -12.33 12.00
C THR A 52 -9.72 -13.44 12.66
N ASN A 53 -8.64 -13.08 13.37
CA ASN A 53 -7.77 -14.02 14.05
C ASN A 53 -8.47 -14.63 15.29
N PRO A 54 -8.79 -15.94 15.29
CA PRO A 54 -9.45 -16.58 16.42
C PRO A 54 -8.56 -16.65 17.68
N ASN A 55 -7.25 -16.41 17.53
CA ASN A 55 -6.29 -16.42 18.64
C ASN A 55 -5.98 -15.02 19.19
N ALA A 56 -6.52 -13.94 18.63
CA ALA A 56 -6.18 -12.56 19.00
C ALA A 56 -6.31 -12.28 20.51
N LEU A 57 -7.37 -12.75 21.17
CA LEU A 57 -7.56 -12.57 22.62
C LEU A 57 -6.57 -13.39 23.45
N ASN A 58 -6.21 -14.60 23.00
CA ASN A 58 -5.20 -15.41 23.67
C ASN A 58 -3.81 -14.76 23.61
N ASP A 59 -3.46 -14.20 22.47
CA ASP A 59 -2.18 -13.50 22.28
C ASP A 59 -2.15 -12.20 23.10
N ALA A 60 -3.26 -11.46 23.12
CA ALA A 60 -3.42 -10.28 23.96
C ALA A 60 -3.22 -10.60 25.46
N ASN A 61 -3.82 -11.70 25.95
CA ASN A 61 -3.69 -12.11 27.33
C ASN A 61 -2.25 -12.50 27.73
N LYS A 62 -1.49 -13.12 26.82
CA LYS A 62 -0.06 -13.40 27.05
C LYS A 62 0.73 -12.09 27.21
N LEU A 63 0.49 -11.10 26.36
CA LEU A 63 1.15 -9.79 26.42
C LEU A 63 0.76 -8.99 27.68
N ASP A 64 -0.47 -9.14 28.16
CA ASP A 64 -0.87 -8.59 29.46
C ASP A 64 -0.07 -9.23 30.62
N GLY A 65 0.19 -10.54 30.53
CA GLY A 65 1.05 -11.26 31.48
C GLY A 65 2.50 -10.75 31.46
N GLU A 66 3.06 -10.55 30.26
CA GLU A 66 4.40 -9.97 30.09
C GLU A 66 4.49 -8.56 30.69
N ARG A 67 3.52 -7.69 30.37
CA ARG A 67 3.46 -6.31 30.89
C ARG A 67 3.38 -6.27 32.40
N LYS A 68 2.57 -7.15 33.02
CA LYS A 68 2.49 -7.27 34.49
C LYS A 68 3.83 -7.64 35.13
N ASN A 69 4.66 -8.39 34.40
CA ASN A 69 6.00 -8.78 34.82
C ASN A 69 7.09 -7.73 34.47
N GLY A 70 6.69 -6.54 33.98
CA GLY A 70 7.60 -5.47 33.60
C GLY A 70 8.25 -5.68 32.20
N GLN A 71 7.79 -6.65 31.43
CA GLN A 71 8.32 -6.98 30.11
C GLN A 71 7.48 -6.29 29.04
N VAL A 72 7.93 -5.12 28.58
CA VAL A 72 7.36 -4.41 27.42
C VAL A 72 8.37 -4.49 26.29
N ARG A 73 7.99 -5.12 25.17
CA ARG A 73 8.91 -5.42 24.07
C ARG A 73 9.26 -4.20 23.23
N SER A 74 8.26 -3.36 22.91
CA SER A 74 8.40 -2.17 22.07
C SER A 74 7.19 -1.23 22.23
N LEU A 75 7.16 -0.13 21.47
CA LEU A 75 5.97 0.74 21.35
C LEU A 75 4.75 0.01 20.75
N LEU A 76 4.94 -1.13 20.06
CA LEU A 76 3.84 -1.94 19.52
C LEU A 76 3.36 -3.04 20.50
N HIS A 77 3.93 -3.17 21.69
CA HIS A 77 3.53 -4.20 22.64
C HIS A 77 2.07 -4.04 23.07
N GLY A 78 1.21 -4.97 22.64
CA GLY A 78 -0.22 -4.96 22.90
C GLY A 78 -1.03 -4.09 21.92
N ILE A 79 -0.43 -3.53 20.87
CA ILE A 79 -1.11 -2.71 19.86
C ILE A 79 -1.72 -3.58 18.77
N PRO A 80 -3.04 -3.48 18.51
CA PRO A 80 -3.73 -4.33 17.53
C PRO A 80 -3.56 -3.83 16.09
N PHE A 81 -3.33 -4.77 15.15
CA PHE A 81 -3.17 -4.48 13.73
C PHE A 81 -3.88 -5.47 12.81
N ILE A 82 -4.04 -5.07 11.54
CA ILE A 82 -4.59 -5.87 10.44
C ILE A 82 -3.55 -5.92 9.32
N VAL A 83 -3.49 -7.06 8.62
CA VAL A 83 -2.53 -7.31 7.54
C VAL A 83 -3.24 -7.69 6.24
N LYS A 84 -2.76 -7.19 5.09
CA LYS A 84 -3.26 -7.54 3.76
C LYS A 84 -3.20 -9.05 3.53
N ASP A 85 -4.21 -9.63 2.90
CA ASP A 85 -4.39 -11.09 2.77
C ASP A 85 -3.35 -11.78 1.85
N ASN A 86 -2.48 -11.05 1.21
CA ASN A 86 -1.36 -11.62 0.49
C ASN A 86 -0.08 -11.80 1.35
N ILE A 87 -0.10 -11.42 2.63
CA ILE A 87 1.03 -11.54 3.57
C ILE A 87 0.81 -12.76 4.47
N ALA A 88 1.73 -13.72 4.42
CA ALA A 88 1.62 -14.98 5.13
C ALA A 88 1.62 -14.81 6.66
N THR A 89 0.64 -15.45 7.30
CA THR A 89 0.59 -15.59 8.75
C THR A 89 0.38 -17.06 9.10
N ARG A 90 1.36 -17.65 9.79
CA ARG A 90 1.27 -19.05 10.22
C ARG A 90 0.44 -19.16 11.50
N ASP A 91 -0.86 -19.08 11.35
CA ASP A 91 -1.85 -19.24 12.41
C ASP A 91 -3.08 -20.00 11.88
N LYS A 92 -4.26 -19.73 12.39
CA LYS A 92 -5.48 -20.38 11.93
C LYS A 92 -6.19 -19.65 10.79
N MET A 93 -5.67 -18.50 10.39
CA MET A 93 -6.19 -17.76 9.24
C MET A 93 -5.48 -18.20 7.96
N GLU A 94 -6.15 -18.00 6.84
CA GLU A 94 -5.62 -18.29 5.52
C GLU A 94 -4.86 -17.10 4.92
N THR A 95 -4.04 -17.36 3.92
CA THR A 95 -3.35 -16.34 3.12
C THR A 95 -3.59 -16.65 1.66
N THR A 96 -4.48 -15.88 1.01
CA THR A 96 -5.06 -16.28 -0.27
C THR A 96 -5.00 -15.22 -1.36
N ALA A 97 -4.46 -14.04 -1.07
CA ALA A 97 -4.59 -12.88 -1.96
C ALA A 97 -6.04 -12.62 -2.41
N GLY A 98 -7.01 -12.96 -1.56
CA GLY A 98 -8.44 -12.79 -1.81
C GLY A 98 -9.08 -13.86 -2.70
N SER A 99 -8.33 -14.79 -3.27
CA SER A 99 -8.83 -15.80 -4.22
C SER A 99 -9.31 -17.07 -3.51
N ALA A 100 -10.42 -17.61 -3.95
CA ALA A 100 -10.91 -18.91 -3.49
C ALA A 100 -10.05 -20.08 -4.02
N ALA A 101 -9.26 -19.88 -5.07
CA ALA A 101 -8.32 -20.89 -5.54
C ALA A 101 -7.30 -21.29 -4.46
N LEU A 102 -6.92 -20.36 -3.59
CA LEU A 102 -5.97 -20.59 -2.50
C LEU A 102 -6.65 -20.88 -1.14
N ALA A 103 -7.98 -20.99 -1.09
CA ALA A 103 -8.69 -21.37 0.13
C ALA A 103 -8.25 -22.78 0.58
N GLY A 104 -8.14 -22.99 1.90
CA GLY A 104 -7.64 -24.23 2.49
C GLY A 104 -6.11 -24.39 2.39
N SER A 105 -5.37 -23.40 1.87
CA SER A 105 -3.92 -23.46 1.87
C SER A 105 -3.33 -23.06 3.23
N VAL A 106 -2.23 -23.72 3.63
CA VAL A 106 -1.49 -23.42 4.86
C VAL A 106 -0.07 -23.01 4.50
N VAL A 107 0.33 -21.83 4.96
CA VAL A 107 1.69 -21.33 4.76
C VAL A 107 2.69 -22.05 5.67
N ALA A 108 3.92 -22.25 5.20
CA ALA A 108 4.95 -22.92 5.98
C ALA A 108 5.44 -22.07 7.17
N ASN A 109 5.53 -20.75 7.00
CA ASN A 109 6.06 -19.82 7.99
C ASN A 109 5.27 -18.50 7.97
N ASP A 110 5.42 -17.69 9.03
CA ASP A 110 5.07 -16.27 8.99
C ASP A 110 5.92 -15.55 7.91
N ALA A 111 5.36 -14.53 7.29
CA ALA A 111 6.15 -13.58 6.53
C ALA A 111 7.19 -12.88 7.43
N GLY A 112 8.33 -12.48 6.87
CA GLY A 112 9.40 -11.85 7.64
C GLY A 112 8.93 -10.68 8.49
N ILE A 113 8.09 -9.81 7.94
CA ILE A 113 7.53 -8.65 8.68
C ILE A 113 6.56 -9.08 9.78
N ILE A 114 5.85 -10.18 9.63
CA ILE A 114 4.94 -10.70 10.67
C ILE A 114 5.73 -11.22 11.86
N THR A 115 6.84 -11.90 11.59
CA THR A 115 7.78 -12.32 12.65
C THR A 115 8.25 -11.12 13.47
N LEU A 116 8.71 -10.04 12.80
CA LEU A 116 9.16 -8.81 13.48
C LEU A 116 8.04 -8.14 14.30
N LEU A 117 6.81 -8.08 13.77
CA LEU A 117 5.67 -7.50 14.46
C LEU A 117 5.26 -8.33 15.70
N ARG A 118 5.27 -9.67 15.60
CA ARG A 118 5.01 -10.55 16.74
C ARG A 118 6.10 -10.44 17.80
N GLU A 119 7.36 -10.36 17.40
CA GLU A 119 8.50 -10.12 18.30
C GLU A 119 8.39 -8.76 18.99
N ALA A 120 7.91 -7.74 18.30
CA ALA A 120 7.63 -6.42 18.88
C ALA A 120 6.42 -6.40 19.83
N GLY A 121 5.64 -7.49 19.87
CA GLY A 121 4.46 -7.64 20.73
C GLY A 121 3.18 -7.04 20.14
N ALA A 122 3.10 -6.81 18.84
CA ALA A 122 1.86 -6.39 18.20
C ALA A 122 0.85 -7.56 18.13
N VAL A 123 -0.46 -7.25 18.17
CA VAL A 123 -1.53 -8.25 18.15
C VAL A 123 -2.22 -8.25 16.80
N LEU A 124 -2.08 -9.34 16.06
CA LEU A 124 -2.76 -9.51 14.77
C LEU A 124 -4.25 -9.77 14.97
N LEU A 125 -5.10 -8.90 14.40
CA LEU A 125 -6.57 -9.01 14.48
C LEU A 125 -7.19 -9.76 13.32
N GLY A 126 -6.59 -9.73 12.12
CA GLY A 126 -7.21 -10.35 10.96
C GLY A 126 -6.50 -10.04 9.63
N LYS A 127 -7.09 -10.60 8.57
CA LYS A 127 -6.68 -10.44 7.17
C LYS A 127 -7.51 -9.38 6.48
N ALA A 128 -6.85 -8.37 5.92
CA ALA A 128 -7.49 -7.31 5.16
C ALA A 128 -7.83 -7.75 3.74
N ASN A 129 -9.00 -7.32 3.27
CA ASN A 129 -9.40 -7.47 1.88
C ASN A 129 -8.49 -6.65 0.94
N LEU A 130 -8.50 -7.02 -0.34
CA LEU A 130 -7.64 -6.43 -1.35
C LEU A 130 -8.30 -6.58 -2.73
N SER A 131 -7.81 -5.85 -3.74
CA SER A 131 -8.06 -6.23 -5.12
C SER A 131 -7.36 -7.56 -5.37
N GLU A 132 -8.08 -8.57 -5.86
CA GLU A 132 -7.63 -9.95 -5.93
C GLU A 132 -6.27 -10.08 -6.65
N PHE A 133 -5.35 -10.87 -6.07
CA PHE A 133 -3.95 -10.99 -6.52
C PHE A 133 -3.26 -9.64 -6.73
N ALA A 134 -3.55 -8.67 -5.84
CA ALA A 134 -2.98 -7.32 -5.88
C ALA A 134 -3.25 -6.58 -7.20
N SER A 135 -4.38 -6.87 -7.86
CA SER A 135 -4.83 -6.36 -9.18
C SER A 135 -4.23 -7.07 -10.39
N MET A 136 -3.33 -8.05 -10.19
CA MET A 136 -2.64 -8.75 -11.29
C MET A 136 -3.55 -9.64 -12.13
N ARG A 137 -4.79 -9.87 -11.71
CA ARG A 137 -5.68 -10.83 -12.36
C ARG A 137 -6.19 -10.40 -13.73
N ALA A 138 -6.67 -9.16 -13.85
CA ALA A 138 -7.39 -8.69 -15.02
C ALA A 138 -7.16 -7.21 -15.28
N SER A 139 -7.17 -6.79 -16.56
CA SER A 139 -7.01 -5.40 -16.96
C SER A 139 -8.21 -4.52 -16.57
N TYR A 140 -9.42 -5.12 -16.47
CA TYR A 140 -10.63 -4.47 -15.97
C TYR A 140 -11.20 -5.26 -14.80
N TYR A 141 -11.32 -4.62 -13.66
CA TYR A 141 -11.80 -5.23 -12.43
C TYR A 141 -12.47 -4.20 -11.52
N ALA A 142 -13.29 -4.68 -10.58
CA ALA A 142 -13.83 -3.85 -9.52
C ALA A 142 -12.73 -3.60 -8.47
N GLU A 143 -12.31 -2.36 -8.34
CA GLU A 143 -11.24 -1.99 -7.41
C GLU A 143 -11.60 -2.32 -5.95
N GLY A 144 -10.73 -3.07 -5.27
CA GLY A 144 -10.96 -3.53 -3.91
C GLY A 144 -11.90 -4.73 -3.79
N TYR A 145 -12.23 -5.39 -4.89
CA TYR A 145 -13.01 -6.63 -4.89
C TYR A 145 -12.09 -7.86 -4.88
N SER A 146 -12.50 -8.85 -4.09
CA SER A 146 -11.95 -10.21 -4.16
C SER A 146 -13.05 -11.24 -3.99
N SER A 147 -12.88 -12.45 -4.53
CA SER A 147 -13.90 -13.50 -4.45
C SER A 147 -14.19 -13.93 -3.01
N ARG A 148 -13.17 -13.91 -2.13
CA ARG A 148 -13.34 -14.23 -0.71
C ARG A 148 -13.87 -13.08 0.13
N GLY A 149 -13.45 -11.85 -0.16
CA GLY A 149 -13.77 -10.67 0.65
C GLY A 149 -15.00 -9.91 0.19
N GLY A 150 -15.40 -10.06 -1.08
CA GLY A 150 -16.39 -9.20 -1.71
C GLY A 150 -15.86 -7.78 -1.98
N GLN A 151 -16.76 -6.83 -2.26
CA GLN A 151 -16.40 -5.44 -2.58
C GLN A 151 -16.06 -4.64 -1.33
N SER A 152 -14.80 -4.29 -1.17
CA SER A 152 -14.36 -3.31 -0.17
C SER A 152 -14.86 -1.90 -0.53
N ARG A 153 -15.32 -1.13 0.48
CA ARG A 153 -15.95 0.18 0.29
C ARG A 153 -15.19 1.27 1.02
N ASN A 154 -15.27 2.47 0.46
CA ASN A 154 -14.68 3.65 1.07
C ASN A 154 -15.49 4.09 2.31
N PRO A 155 -14.87 4.21 3.50
CA PRO A 155 -15.58 4.61 4.71
C PRO A 155 -16.14 6.03 4.70
N TYR A 156 -15.62 6.90 3.87
CA TYR A 156 -16.15 8.26 3.74
C TYR A 156 -17.40 8.28 2.89
N ASN A 157 -17.39 7.54 1.76
CA ASN A 157 -18.54 7.41 0.87
C ASN A 157 -18.65 5.96 0.36
N LEU A 158 -19.65 5.22 0.84
CA LEU A 158 -19.84 3.81 0.57
C LEU A 158 -20.15 3.47 -0.90
N ALA A 159 -20.49 4.46 -1.72
CA ALA A 159 -20.69 4.31 -3.15
C ALA A 159 -19.36 4.23 -3.92
N HIS A 160 -18.24 4.54 -3.28
CA HIS A 160 -16.92 4.54 -3.88
C HIS A 160 -16.03 3.40 -3.37
N HIS A 161 -15.09 2.95 -4.22
CA HIS A 161 -14.04 2.03 -3.81
C HIS A 161 -12.99 2.76 -2.93
N PRO A 162 -12.31 2.04 -2.03
CA PRO A 162 -11.33 2.66 -1.13
C PRO A 162 -9.94 2.82 -1.76
N GLY A 163 -9.80 2.62 -3.08
CA GLY A 163 -8.50 2.41 -3.71
C GLY A 163 -8.00 0.98 -3.51
N GLY A 164 -6.94 0.64 -4.22
CA GLY A 164 -6.32 -0.69 -4.17
C GLY A 164 -4.84 -0.64 -4.56
N SER A 165 -4.22 -1.78 -4.47
CA SER A 165 -4.81 -3.07 -4.10
C SER A 165 -4.93 -3.29 -2.58
N SER A 166 -4.28 -2.51 -1.68
CA SER A 166 -4.39 -2.66 -0.21
C SER A 166 -5.66 -2.01 0.36
N SER A 167 -6.80 -2.25 -0.29
CA SER A 167 -8.11 -1.62 -0.02
C SER A 167 -8.58 -1.81 1.42
N GLY A 168 -8.60 -3.03 1.91
CA GLY A 168 -9.04 -3.37 3.27
C GLY A 168 -8.06 -2.87 4.33
N SER A 169 -6.75 -2.82 4.05
CA SER A 169 -5.75 -2.30 4.99
C SER A 169 -6.02 -0.82 5.29
N ALA A 170 -6.22 0.01 4.27
CA ALA A 170 -6.49 1.42 4.46
C ALA A 170 -7.89 1.67 5.05
N SER A 171 -8.95 1.02 4.53
CA SER A 171 -10.32 1.24 5.00
C SER A 171 -10.57 0.73 6.41
N SER A 172 -9.91 -0.37 6.84
CA SER A 172 -9.99 -0.84 8.22
C SER A 172 -9.36 0.13 9.22
N LEU A 173 -8.19 0.69 8.87
CA LEU A 173 -7.53 1.70 9.71
C LEU A 173 -8.38 2.96 9.83
N THR A 174 -8.86 3.49 8.72
CA THR A 174 -9.72 4.67 8.67
C THR A 174 -10.98 4.51 9.50
N SER A 175 -11.56 3.31 9.50
CA SER A 175 -12.79 2.99 10.24
C SER A 175 -12.56 2.62 11.70
N ASN A 176 -11.34 2.79 12.22
CA ASN A 176 -10.96 2.43 13.58
C ASN A 176 -11.18 0.93 13.90
N MET A 177 -10.93 0.03 12.94
CA MET A 177 -10.93 -1.43 13.16
C MET A 177 -9.57 -1.96 13.61
N CYS A 178 -8.52 -1.14 13.57
CA CYS A 178 -7.17 -1.44 14.05
C CYS A 178 -6.45 -0.14 14.43
N ALA A 179 -5.30 -0.25 15.10
CA ALA A 179 -4.46 0.90 15.44
C ALA A 179 -3.50 1.27 14.29
N PHE A 180 -3.04 0.28 13.53
CA PHE A 180 -2.28 0.41 12.29
C PHE A 180 -2.57 -0.79 11.38
N SER A 181 -2.21 -0.69 10.12
CA SER A 181 -2.32 -1.81 9.19
C SER A 181 -1.11 -1.91 8.26
N ILE A 182 -0.96 -3.08 7.64
CA ILE A 182 0.13 -3.37 6.70
C ILE A 182 -0.45 -3.68 5.33
N GLY A 183 0.15 -3.08 4.31
CA GLY A 183 -0.14 -3.37 2.91
C GLY A 183 1.09 -3.76 2.12
N THR A 184 0.88 -3.99 0.84
CA THR A 184 1.94 -4.22 -0.16
C THR A 184 1.73 -3.29 -1.34
N GLU A 185 2.80 -2.91 -1.98
CA GLU A 185 2.77 -2.15 -3.21
C GLU A 185 3.78 -2.69 -4.20
N THR A 186 3.32 -2.87 -5.42
CA THR A 186 4.13 -3.04 -6.61
C THR A 186 4.13 -1.73 -7.38
N ASP A 187 2.93 -1.20 -7.73
CA ASP A 187 2.72 0.15 -8.26
C ASP A 187 1.41 0.73 -7.69
N GLY A 188 1.51 1.77 -6.87
CA GLY A 188 0.37 2.51 -6.32
C GLY A 188 -0.40 1.83 -5.18
N SER A 189 -0.19 0.55 -4.90
CA SER A 189 -1.06 -0.26 -4.02
C SER A 189 -0.99 0.06 -2.51
N ILE A 190 -0.12 0.97 -2.06
CA ILE A 190 -0.14 1.62 -0.74
C ILE A 190 -0.58 3.08 -0.91
N MET A 191 0.01 3.77 -1.89
CA MET A 191 -0.24 5.20 -2.10
C MET A 191 -1.70 5.48 -2.46
N PHE A 192 -2.27 4.69 -3.37
CA PHE A 192 -3.64 4.84 -3.84
C PHE A 192 -4.69 4.64 -2.74
N PRO A 193 -4.69 3.53 -1.98
CA PRO A 193 -5.62 3.39 -0.87
C PRO A 193 -5.33 4.37 0.28
N ALA A 194 -4.08 4.78 0.55
CA ALA A 194 -3.78 5.80 1.56
C ALA A 194 -4.45 7.13 1.23
N ASP A 195 -4.32 7.56 -0.02
CA ASP A 195 -4.91 8.79 -0.55
C ASP A 195 -6.44 8.82 -0.33
N ARG A 196 -7.14 7.79 -0.80
CA ARG A 196 -8.61 7.71 -0.76
C ARG A 196 -9.20 7.44 0.63
N ASN A 197 -8.38 7.15 1.63
CA ASN A 197 -8.85 6.85 2.99
C ASN A 197 -8.36 7.85 4.04
N ALA A 198 -7.75 8.97 3.63
CA ALA A 198 -7.17 9.97 4.52
C ALA A 198 -6.27 9.34 5.60
N VAL A 199 -5.42 8.40 5.23
CA VAL A 199 -4.40 7.80 6.09
C VAL A 199 -3.02 8.06 5.50
N VAL A 200 -2.01 8.01 6.35
CA VAL A 200 -0.62 8.05 5.92
C VAL A 200 -0.22 6.64 5.48
N GLY A 201 0.25 6.51 4.24
CA GLY A 201 0.90 5.32 3.73
C GLY A 201 2.38 5.60 3.48
N ILE A 202 3.26 4.68 3.85
CA ILE A 202 4.68 4.75 3.46
C ILE A 202 4.98 3.54 2.58
N LYS A 203 5.32 3.81 1.33
CA LYS A 203 5.97 2.85 0.45
C LYS A 203 7.47 2.97 0.65
N PRO A 204 8.13 2.00 1.28
CA PRO A 204 9.58 2.06 1.47
C PRO A 204 10.35 1.85 0.15
N THR A 205 11.64 2.07 0.20
CA THR A 205 12.57 1.60 -0.83
C THR A 205 12.45 0.08 -0.96
N VAL A 206 12.39 -0.42 -2.19
CA VAL A 206 12.40 -1.88 -2.47
C VAL A 206 13.62 -2.51 -1.79
N GLY A 207 13.36 -3.52 -0.95
CA GLY A 207 14.38 -4.21 -0.14
C GLY A 207 14.63 -3.60 1.24
N LEU A 208 13.96 -2.50 1.65
CA LEU A 208 14.03 -2.02 3.04
C LEU A 208 13.23 -2.93 3.98
N THR A 209 12.12 -3.44 3.52
CA THR A 209 11.24 -4.38 4.23
C THR A 209 11.22 -5.72 3.50
N SER A 210 11.14 -6.82 4.25
CA SER A 210 11.13 -8.16 3.67
C SER A 210 9.84 -8.44 2.91
N THR A 211 9.97 -9.04 1.73
CA THR A 211 8.87 -9.64 0.96
C THR A 211 8.80 -11.16 1.12
N PHE A 212 9.66 -11.75 1.98
CA PHE A 212 9.59 -13.17 2.29
C PHE A 212 8.22 -13.53 2.89
N GLY A 213 7.57 -14.54 2.31
CA GLY A 213 6.24 -14.97 2.74
C GLY A 213 5.09 -14.08 2.23
N VAL A 214 5.35 -13.17 1.30
CA VAL A 214 4.33 -12.41 0.58
C VAL A 214 4.01 -13.13 -0.72
N ILE A 215 2.70 -13.29 -1.06
CA ILE A 215 2.31 -13.74 -2.40
C ILE A 215 2.80 -12.67 -3.38
N PRO A 216 3.75 -13.01 -4.27
CA PRO A 216 4.46 -12.03 -5.08
C PRO A 216 3.61 -11.49 -6.21
N GLU A 217 3.93 -10.28 -6.65
CA GLU A 217 3.47 -9.69 -7.90
C GLU A 217 4.68 -9.44 -8.82
N SER A 218 5.64 -8.62 -8.36
CA SER A 218 6.89 -8.35 -9.08
C SER A 218 8.03 -8.11 -8.07
N PRO A 219 8.85 -9.13 -7.74
CA PRO A 219 9.91 -9.02 -6.73
C PRO A 219 10.89 -7.86 -6.93
N SER A 220 11.05 -7.36 -8.15
CA SER A 220 11.89 -6.19 -8.42
C SER A 220 11.23 -4.86 -8.04
N MET A 221 9.92 -4.84 -7.79
CA MET A 221 9.13 -3.65 -7.43
C MET A 221 8.33 -3.82 -6.14
N ASP A 222 8.02 -5.06 -5.73
CA ASP A 222 7.25 -5.36 -4.53
C ASP A 222 7.90 -4.78 -3.27
N THR A 223 7.07 -4.16 -2.44
CA THR A 223 7.46 -3.71 -1.11
C THR A 223 6.31 -3.86 -0.12
N VAL A 224 6.64 -3.99 1.15
CA VAL A 224 5.67 -4.04 2.25
C VAL A 224 5.77 -2.74 3.03
N GLY A 225 4.65 -2.08 3.27
CA GLY A 225 4.65 -0.82 3.99
C GLY A 225 3.48 -0.63 4.93
N PRO A 226 3.66 0.27 5.92
CA PRO A 226 2.64 0.57 6.93
C PRO A 226 1.64 1.61 6.45
N PHE A 227 0.43 1.50 7.02
CA PHE A 227 -0.55 2.57 7.11
C PHE A 227 -0.69 3.03 8.55
N GLY A 228 -0.65 4.34 8.78
CA GLY A 228 -0.88 5.01 10.05
C GLY A 228 -1.95 6.10 9.94
N ARG A 229 -2.60 6.48 11.06
CA ARG A 229 -3.47 7.67 11.07
C ARG A 229 -2.68 8.96 11.02
N SER A 230 -1.41 8.89 11.40
CA SER A 230 -0.44 9.98 11.35
C SER A 230 0.90 9.49 10.80
N VAL A 231 1.76 10.42 10.42
CA VAL A 231 3.14 10.11 10.04
C VAL A 231 3.89 9.45 11.20
N GLU A 232 3.62 9.87 12.45
CA GLU A 232 4.19 9.23 13.65
C GLU A 232 3.83 7.75 13.71
N ASP A 233 2.54 7.39 13.61
CA ASP A 233 2.08 6.00 13.69
C ASP A 233 2.70 5.15 12.58
N ALA A 234 2.68 5.62 11.33
CA ALA A 234 3.29 4.91 10.20
C ALA A 234 4.80 4.74 10.38
N THR A 235 5.49 5.75 10.93
CA THR A 235 6.93 5.72 11.18
C THR A 235 7.31 4.72 12.27
N ILE A 236 6.57 4.67 13.38
CA ILE A 236 6.78 3.68 14.45
C ILE A 236 6.72 2.26 13.87
N VAL A 237 5.74 2.00 13.01
CA VAL A 237 5.59 0.68 12.38
C VAL A 237 6.72 0.39 11.39
N LEU A 238 7.06 1.36 10.52
CA LEU A 238 8.17 1.21 9.57
C LEU A 238 9.49 0.87 10.27
N GLU A 239 9.77 1.53 11.39
CA GLU A 239 10.97 1.29 12.18
C GLU A 239 11.08 -0.15 12.72
N ILE A 240 9.94 -0.78 12.99
CA ILE A 240 9.88 -2.18 13.47
C ILE A 240 10.02 -3.17 12.31
N ILE A 241 9.35 -2.91 11.17
CA ILE A 241 9.30 -3.88 10.05
C ILE A 241 10.49 -3.77 9.08
N GLN A 242 11.35 -2.75 9.23
CA GLN A 242 12.56 -2.67 8.42
C GLN A 242 13.49 -3.85 8.70
N GLU A 243 14.06 -4.45 7.65
CA GLU A 243 15.05 -5.50 7.82
C GLU A 243 16.31 -4.98 8.50
N ARG A 244 16.73 -5.69 9.55
CA ARG A 244 18.03 -5.47 10.17
C ARG A 244 19.01 -6.44 9.54
N PRO A 245 20.15 -5.97 9.00
CA PRO A 245 21.14 -6.88 8.46
C PRO A 245 21.61 -7.83 9.54
N SER A 246 21.42 -9.11 9.30
CA SER A 246 22.04 -10.16 10.11
C SER A 246 23.40 -10.51 9.49
N ALA A 247 24.38 -10.78 10.33
CA ALA A 247 25.70 -11.24 9.86
C ALA A 247 25.64 -12.59 9.09
N SER A 248 24.49 -13.27 9.13
CA SER A 248 24.23 -14.52 8.42
C SER A 248 23.63 -14.33 7.00
N ASP A 249 23.16 -13.13 6.65
CA ASP A 249 22.52 -12.86 5.35
C ASP A 249 23.51 -12.49 4.25
N SER A 250 24.51 -13.33 4.02
CA SER A 250 25.48 -13.15 2.93
C SER A 250 24.85 -13.16 1.52
N ASN A 251 23.58 -13.54 1.38
CA ASN A 251 22.89 -13.67 0.10
C ASN A 251 22.05 -12.43 -0.31
N ASN A 252 21.78 -11.48 0.60
CA ASN A 252 21.01 -10.28 0.25
C ASN A 252 21.94 -9.14 -0.18
N LYS A 253 22.39 -9.19 -1.43
CA LYS A 253 23.31 -8.20 -2.03
C LYS A 253 22.76 -6.76 -1.98
N ILE A 254 21.44 -6.58 -1.98
CA ILE A 254 20.78 -5.26 -1.94
C ILE A 254 20.94 -4.63 -0.55
N LEU A 255 20.69 -5.40 0.51
CA LEU A 255 20.87 -4.94 1.89
C LEU A 255 22.35 -4.68 2.23
N ILE A 256 23.25 -5.52 1.71
CA ILE A 256 24.70 -5.34 1.89
C ILE A 256 25.17 -4.06 1.19
N SER A 257 24.67 -3.75 -0.01
CA SER A 257 25.01 -2.51 -0.72
C SER A 257 24.52 -1.26 0.02
N ALA A 258 23.31 -1.30 0.60
CA ALA A 258 22.76 -0.21 1.41
C ALA A 258 23.55 0.02 2.71
N GLN A 259 24.05 -1.05 3.33
CA GLN A 259 24.94 -0.94 4.51
C GLN A 259 26.30 -0.33 4.18
N LEU A 260 26.90 -0.77 3.07
CA LEU A 260 28.21 -0.29 2.63
C LEU A 260 28.17 1.19 2.22
N SER A 261 26.99 1.70 1.82
CA SER A 261 26.80 3.10 1.43
C SER A 261 26.50 4.05 2.59
N GLY A 262 26.39 3.57 3.84
CA GLY A 262 26.11 4.42 5.01
C GLY A 262 24.70 5.05 5.03
N HIS A 263 23.76 4.55 4.23
CA HIS A 263 22.45 5.17 3.97
C HIS A 263 21.34 4.77 4.95
N ARG A 264 21.63 4.14 6.09
CA ARG A 264 20.61 3.88 7.12
C ARG A 264 20.60 4.99 8.16
N HIS A 265 19.55 5.77 8.15
CA HIS A 265 19.35 6.94 9.02
C HIS A 265 18.38 6.65 10.18
N GLY A 266 18.20 5.38 10.60
CA GLY A 266 17.35 5.05 11.75
C GLY A 266 17.93 5.50 13.11
N PRO A 267 17.13 5.64 14.17
CA PRO A 267 15.69 5.41 14.19
C PRO A 267 14.92 6.51 13.44
N TYR A 268 13.96 6.09 12.60
CA TYR A 268 13.18 7.03 11.79
C TYR A 268 12.32 7.96 12.64
N THR A 269 11.86 7.51 13.81
CA THR A 269 11.10 8.32 14.76
C THR A 269 11.86 9.56 15.24
N SER A 270 13.20 9.55 15.20
CA SER A 270 14.03 10.73 15.56
C SER A 270 13.97 11.85 14.51
N TRP A 271 13.43 11.56 13.31
CA TRP A 271 13.27 12.53 12.22
C TRP A 271 11.88 13.17 12.17
N LEU A 272 10.95 12.72 13.03
CA LEU A 272 9.65 13.38 13.15
C LEU A 272 9.84 14.86 13.50
N SER A 273 9.10 15.71 12.80
CA SER A 273 9.24 17.16 12.90
C SER A 273 7.87 17.84 12.86
N ASN A 274 7.86 19.15 12.96
CA ASN A 274 6.70 19.99 12.77
C ASN A 274 6.94 20.95 11.58
N LYS A 275 5.98 21.82 11.30
CA LYS A 275 6.04 22.79 10.19
C LYS A 275 7.29 23.66 10.17
N ASP A 276 8.00 23.83 11.31
CA ASP A 276 9.21 24.64 11.35
C ASP A 276 10.36 24.04 10.52
N ALA A 277 10.32 22.71 10.29
CA ALA A 277 11.28 22.03 9.42
C ALA A 277 11.13 22.39 7.93
N LEU A 278 10.02 23.03 7.55
CA LEU A 278 9.82 23.55 6.18
C LEU A 278 10.67 24.78 5.89
N LYS A 279 11.10 25.50 6.92
CA LYS A 279 11.91 26.69 6.74
C LYS A 279 13.26 26.38 6.08
N GLY A 280 13.46 26.92 4.88
CA GLY A 280 14.66 26.73 4.08
C GLY A 280 14.67 25.43 3.27
N ALA A 281 13.65 24.56 3.43
CA ALA A 281 13.51 23.38 2.60
C ALA A 281 13.27 23.75 1.12
N ARG A 282 13.72 22.90 0.20
CA ARG A 282 13.57 23.08 -1.25
C ARG A 282 12.89 21.87 -1.86
N PHE A 283 11.72 22.07 -2.46
CA PHE A 283 10.94 21.01 -3.09
C PHE A 283 10.84 21.21 -4.60
N GLY A 284 10.83 20.08 -5.31
CA GLY A 284 10.55 20.04 -6.73
C GLY A 284 9.07 19.75 -7.01
N LEU A 285 8.53 20.41 -8.04
CA LEU A 285 7.22 20.11 -8.61
C LEU A 285 7.42 19.56 -10.02
N PRO A 286 7.28 18.24 -10.25
CA PRO A 286 7.29 17.68 -11.60
C PRO A 286 6.05 18.17 -12.35
N TRP A 287 6.22 19.10 -13.29
CA TRP A 287 5.08 19.75 -13.95
C TRP A 287 4.53 18.93 -15.11
N ARG A 288 5.38 18.60 -16.07
CA ARG A 288 4.97 17.82 -17.25
C ARG A 288 4.46 16.44 -16.82
N LYS A 289 3.35 16.00 -17.39
CA LYS A 289 2.75 14.67 -17.10
C LYS A 289 2.29 14.41 -15.66
N VAL A 290 2.51 15.36 -14.72
CA VAL A 290 2.12 15.23 -13.31
C VAL A 290 1.20 16.41 -12.93
N TRP A 291 1.75 17.52 -12.44
CA TRP A 291 0.94 18.68 -12.01
C TRP A 291 0.13 19.30 -13.15
N LYS A 292 0.66 19.30 -14.38
CA LYS A 292 -0.08 19.80 -15.54
C LYS A 292 -1.34 18.96 -15.79
N VAL A 293 -1.25 17.64 -15.73
CA VAL A 293 -2.41 16.75 -15.90
C VAL A 293 -3.46 17.04 -14.83
N ALA A 294 -3.03 17.13 -13.57
CA ALA A 294 -3.93 17.50 -12.48
C ALA A 294 -4.59 18.89 -12.67
N SER A 295 -3.88 19.85 -13.27
CA SER A 295 -4.38 21.21 -13.53
C SER A 295 -5.38 21.29 -14.69
N GLU A 296 -5.34 20.34 -15.62
CA GLU A 296 -6.18 20.28 -16.82
C GLU A 296 -7.42 19.40 -16.62
N ASP A 297 -7.50 18.62 -15.54
CA ASP A 297 -8.65 17.78 -15.21
C ASP A 297 -9.74 18.61 -14.52
N VAL A 298 -10.79 18.91 -15.27
CA VAL A 298 -11.92 19.74 -14.80
C VAL A 298 -12.68 19.08 -13.64
N GLU A 299 -12.78 17.76 -13.60
CA GLU A 299 -13.47 17.04 -12.53
C GLU A 299 -12.68 17.12 -11.22
N LYS A 300 -11.36 17.22 -11.31
CA LYS A 300 -10.43 17.30 -10.17
C LYS A 300 -9.96 18.73 -9.86
N GLU A 301 -10.49 19.75 -10.53
CA GLU A 301 -10.12 21.16 -10.27
C GLU A 301 -10.21 21.56 -8.78
N PRO A 302 -11.23 21.15 -8.00
CA PRO A 302 -11.29 21.48 -6.57
C PRO A 302 -10.15 20.83 -5.77
N GLN A 303 -9.76 19.61 -6.11
CA GLN A 303 -8.61 18.92 -5.49
C GLN A 303 -7.31 19.66 -5.84
N TYR A 304 -7.09 19.95 -7.12
CA TYR A 304 -5.91 20.70 -7.59
C TYR A 304 -5.80 22.05 -6.87
N ASN A 305 -6.88 22.82 -6.78
CA ASN A 305 -6.89 24.13 -6.11
C ASN A 305 -6.55 23.99 -4.61
N SER A 306 -7.04 22.95 -3.95
CA SER A 306 -6.74 22.67 -2.53
C SER A 306 -5.26 22.28 -2.34
N LEU A 307 -4.70 21.48 -3.25
CA LEU A 307 -3.28 21.11 -3.24
C LEU A 307 -2.40 22.35 -3.46
N MET A 308 -2.75 23.22 -4.42
CA MET A 308 -2.01 24.47 -4.67
C MET A 308 -2.11 25.43 -3.49
N ALA A 309 -3.25 25.47 -2.78
CA ALA A 309 -3.37 26.23 -1.54
C ALA A 309 -2.46 25.68 -0.42
N LEU A 310 -2.28 24.36 -0.34
CA LEU A 310 -1.30 23.76 0.57
C LEU A 310 0.14 24.10 0.15
N ILE A 311 0.50 24.00 -1.13
CA ILE A 311 1.80 24.41 -1.65
C ILE A 311 2.13 25.86 -1.22
N LYS A 312 1.16 26.77 -1.37
CA LYS A 312 1.32 28.17 -0.92
C LYS A 312 1.57 28.28 0.60
N LYS A 313 0.83 27.50 1.42
CA LYS A 313 1.08 27.47 2.88
C LYS A 313 2.48 26.95 3.23
N ILE A 314 2.98 25.95 2.48
CA ILE A 314 4.33 25.41 2.66
C ILE A 314 5.37 26.46 2.28
N GLU A 315 5.13 27.25 1.23
CA GLU A 315 5.98 28.38 0.84
C GLU A 315 5.96 29.49 1.91
N GLU A 316 4.79 29.85 2.43
CA GLU A 316 4.63 30.81 3.53
C GLU A 316 5.33 30.34 4.83
N ALA A 317 5.45 29.02 5.05
CA ALA A 317 6.25 28.46 6.14
C ALA A 317 7.77 28.52 5.89
N GLY A 318 8.20 29.02 4.73
CA GLY A 318 9.61 29.31 4.39
C GLY A 318 10.28 28.29 3.49
N ALA A 319 9.57 27.36 2.91
CA ALA A 319 10.07 26.48 1.87
C ALA A 319 10.19 27.20 0.52
N LYS A 320 10.96 26.62 -0.40
CA LYS A 320 11.09 27.09 -1.79
C LYS A 320 10.69 25.99 -2.75
N PHE A 321 10.04 26.36 -3.84
CA PHE A 321 9.65 25.45 -4.90
C PHE A 321 10.40 25.75 -6.19
N VAL A 322 10.72 24.69 -6.92
CA VAL A 322 11.27 24.75 -8.28
C VAL A 322 10.52 23.78 -9.17
N MET A 323 10.41 24.12 -10.45
CA MET A 323 9.91 23.18 -11.45
C MET A 323 10.98 22.13 -11.72
N ALA A 324 10.70 20.88 -11.41
CA ALA A 324 11.68 19.78 -11.42
C ALA A 324 11.10 18.56 -12.12
N ASP A 325 10.96 18.66 -13.43
CA ASP A 325 10.41 17.59 -14.26
C ASP A 325 11.29 16.34 -14.29
N PHE A 326 10.66 15.19 -14.50
CA PHE A 326 11.37 13.98 -14.92
C PHE A 326 11.83 14.16 -16.38
N PRO A 327 13.13 14.15 -16.69
CA PRO A 327 13.58 14.28 -18.08
C PRO A 327 12.98 13.21 -19.01
N SER A 328 12.79 12.01 -18.48
CA SER A 328 12.21 10.85 -19.18
C SER A 328 10.67 10.79 -19.17
N ALA A 329 9.97 11.83 -18.71
CA ALA A 329 8.52 11.80 -18.51
C ALA A 329 7.73 11.31 -19.73
N GLU A 330 8.14 11.73 -20.95
CA GLU A 330 7.47 11.35 -22.19
C GLU A 330 7.66 9.87 -22.58
N GLU A 331 8.68 9.21 -21.98
CA GLU A 331 9.04 7.84 -22.28
C GLU A 331 8.53 6.84 -21.24
N ILE A 332 8.38 7.28 -19.98
CA ILE A 332 8.10 6.41 -18.85
C ILE A 332 6.68 6.57 -18.28
N ILE A 333 6.01 7.69 -18.60
CA ILE A 333 4.64 7.94 -18.20
C ILE A 333 3.73 7.76 -19.39
N SER A 334 2.86 6.76 -19.31
CA SER A 334 1.81 6.50 -20.29
C SER A 334 0.89 7.72 -20.44
N PRO A 335 0.31 7.96 -21.63
CA PRO A 335 -0.71 9.00 -21.85
C PRO A 335 -1.89 8.91 -20.88
N ASP A 336 -2.24 7.71 -20.44
CA ASP A 336 -3.33 7.45 -19.51
C ASP A 336 -2.86 7.37 -18.03
N GLY A 337 -1.60 7.70 -17.73
CA GLY A 337 -0.99 7.72 -16.39
C GLY A 337 -0.53 6.34 -15.89
N TRP A 338 -1.19 5.27 -16.30
CA TRP A 338 -0.92 3.90 -15.89
C TRP A 338 -0.51 3.03 -17.08
N ASP A 339 0.64 2.34 -17.00
CA ASP A 339 1.24 1.60 -18.12
C ASP A 339 0.97 0.09 -18.08
N TRP A 340 -0.22 -0.31 -17.68
CA TRP A 340 -0.66 -1.70 -17.81
C TRP A 340 -1.48 -1.95 -19.08
N THR A 341 -1.41 -1.04 -20.03
CA THR A 341 -2.01 -1.15 -21.36
C THR A 341 -1.14 -2.03 -22.28
N PHE A 342 -0.78 -3.24 -21.81
CA PHE A 342 -0.14 -4.30 -22.61
C PHE A 342 0.98 -3.84 -23.59
N GLY A 343 1.62 -2.72 -23.34
CA GLY A 343 2.69 -2.18 -24.17
C GLY A 343 2.27 -1.39 -25.40
N GLU A 344 1.02 -1.00 -25.55
CA GLU A 344 0.52 -0.27 -26.73
C GLU A 344 0.53 1.25 -26.59
N GLY A 345 1.29 1.85 -25.75
CA GLY A 345 1.22 3.31 -25.55
C GLY A 345 2.53 4.07 -25.59
N THR A 346 3.62 3.44 -25.33
CA THR A 346 4.94 4.06 -25.30
C THR A 346 5.89 3.37 -26.28
N THR A 347 6.65 4.14 -26.96
CA THR A 347 7.75 3.83 -27.89
C THR A 347 8.29 2.40 -27.88
N GLY A 348 7.50 1.43 -28.36
CA GLY A 348 7.93 0.04 -28.52
C GLY A 348 7.74 -0.79 -27.25
N SER A 349 6.56 -1.23 -27.10
CA SER A 349 5.94 -2.29 -26.29
C SER A 349 6.82 -3.28 -25.50
N ALA A 350 8.04 -3.56 -25.93
CA ALA A 350 8.92 -4.58 -25.33
C ALA A 350 9.70 -4.10 -24.10
N LEU A 351 9.56 -2.84 -23.66
CA LEU A 351 10.34 -2.24 -22.57
C LEU A 351 9.44 -1.59 -21.51
N SER A 352 8.24 -2.12 -21.29
CA SER A 352 7.26 -1.59 -20.35
C SER A 352 7.39 -2.22 -18.96
N GLU A 353 6.74 -1.60 -17.99
CA GLU A 353 6.55 -2.17 -16.65
C GLU A 353 5.83 -3.50 -16.72
N PHE A 354 4.76 -3.61 -17.52
CA PHE A 354 4.00 -4.85 -17.64
C PHE A 354 4.85 -6.03 -18.13
N GLU A 355 5.83 -5.78 -19.02
CA GLU A 355 6.78 -6.84 -19.46
C GLU A 355 7.62 -7.38 -18.27
N VAL A 356 7.96 -6.53 -17.32
CA VAL A 356 8.67 -6.93 -16.10
C VAL A 356 7.73 -7.70 -15.17
N VAL A 357 6.58 -7.11 -14.86
CA VAL A 357 5.62 -7.67 -13.90
C VAL A 357 5.11 -9.03 -14.35
N ARG A 358 4.65 -9.19 -15.59
CA ARG A 358 4.10 -10.46 -16.07
C ARG A 358 5.12 -11.59 -16.07
N THR A 359 6.40 -11.27 -16.35
CA THR A 359 7.48 -12.26 -16.33
C THR A 359 7.80 -12.68 -14.90
N GLU A 360 7.94 -11.71 -14.01
CA GLU A 360 8.24 -11.98 -12.60
C GLU A 360 7.08 -12.68 -11.90
N PHE A 361 5.84 -12.26 -12.14
CA PHE A 361 4.65 -12.89 -11.57
C PHE A 361 4.56 -14.37 -11.91
N TYR A 362 4.70 -14.71 -13.19
CA TYR A 362 4.64 -16.10 -13.66
C TYR A 362 5.61 -17.01 -12.89
N HIS A 363 6.87 -16.62 -12.80
CA HIS A 363 7.91 -17.42 -12.16
C HIS A 363 7.85 -17.42 -10.63
N SER A 364 7.58 -16.27 -10.05
CA SER A 364 7.59 -16.07 -8.59
C SER A 364 6.38 -16.69 -7.90
N LEU A 365 5.18 -16.58 -8.51
CA LEU A 365 3.98 -17.21 -7.98
C LEU A 365 4.14 -18.73 -7.87
N ARG A 366 4.71 -19.36 -8.88
CA ARG A 366 5.00 -20.80 -8.88
C ARG A 366 5.92 -21.20 -7.72
N SER A 367 6.94 -20.38 -7.47
CA SER A 367 7.87 -20.62 -6.35
C SER A 367 7.15 -20.51 -5.00
N TYR A 368 6.30 -19.50 -4.83
CA TYR A 368 5.49 -19.32 -3.62
C TYR A 368 4.54 -20.50 -3.37
N LEU A 369 3.77 -20.89 -4.39
CA LEU A 369 2.79 -21.98 -4.29
C LEU A 369 3.42 -23.32 -3.91
N ASN A 370 4.60 -23.62 -4.45
CA ASN A 370 5.36 -24.83 -4.10
C ASN A 370 5.98 -24.78 -2.69
N GLY A 371 6.02 -23.63 -2.06
CA GLY A 371 6.47 -23.43 -0.67
C GLY A 371 5.35 -23.56 0.39
N LEU A 372 4.10 -23.81 -0.01
CA LEU A 372 2.99 -24.02 0.92
C LEU A 372 3.15 -25.32 1.70
N ALA A 373 2.80 -25.33 2.98
CA ALA A 373 2.82 -26.54 3.82
C ALA A 373 1.66 -27.48 3.49
N GLU A 374 0.47 -26.91 3.23
CA GLU A 374 -0.72 -27.63 2.77
C GLU A 374 -1.36 -26.86 1.63
N ASN A 375 -1.99 -27.59 0.69
CA ASN A 375 -2.58 -27.02 -0.51
C ASN A 375 -3.78 -27.87 -0.93
N GLU A 376 -4.93 -27.60 -0.34
CA GLU A 376 -6.15 -28.41 -0.49
C GLU A 376 -6.59 -28.48 -1.96
N ASN A 377 -6.60 -27.36 -2.65
CA ASN A 377 -7.03 -27.27 -4.05
C ASN A 377 -5.95 -27.67 -5.06
N LYS A 378 -4.75 -28.05 -4.57
CA LYS A 378 -3.59 -28.47 -5.41
C LYS A 378 -3.15 -27.43 -6.44
N ILE A 379 -3.25 -26.15 -6.08
CA ILE A 379 -2.82 -25.01 -6.91
C ILE A 379 -1.29 -24.87 -6.81
N CYS A 380 -0.55 -25.30 -7.80
CA CYS A 380 0.91 -25.31 -7.82
C CYS A 380 1.51 -24.35 -8.87
N SER A 381 0.67 -23.76 -9.70
CA SER A 381 1.08 -22.90 -10.83
C SER A 381 0.00 -21.85 -11.14
N LEU A 382 0.34 -20.87 -11.96
CA LEU A 382 -0.62 -19.91 -12.49
C LEU A 382 -1.67 -20.61 -13.39
N GLU A 383 -1.25 -21.61 -14.14
CA GLU A 383 -2.13 -22.44 -14.97
C GLU A 383 -3.24 -23.11 -14.12
N ASP A 384 -2.90 -23.57 -12.90
CA ASP A 384 -3.87 -24.17 -12.00
C ASP A 384 -4.86 -23.12 -11.47
N VAL A 385 -4.40 -21.90 -11.14
CA VAL A 385 -5.28 -20.77 -10.76
C VAL A 385 -6.24 -20.45 -11.89
N ILE A 386 -5.76 -20.33 -13.12
CA ILE A 386 -6.56 -20.06 -14.32
C ILE A 386 -7.63 -21.15 -14.50
N ALA A 387 -7.22 -22.42 -14.40
CA ALA A 387 -8.14 -23.55 -14.55
C ALA A 387 -9.21 -23.57 -13.43
N TYR A 388 -8.80 -23.29 -12.19
CA TYR A 388 -9.73 -23.17 -11.06
C TYR A 388 -10.78 -22.07 -11.31
N ASN A 389 -10.35 -20.88 -11.73
CA ASN A 389 -11.23 -19.74 -12.00
C ASN A 389 -12.23 -20.05 -13.12
N VAL A 390 -11.83 -20.77 -14.16
CA VAL A 390 -12.73 -21.22 -15.24
C VAL A 390 -13.74 -22.25 -14.74
N GLN A 391 -13.31 -23.21 -13.89
CA GLN A 391 -14.21 -24.22 -13.33
C GLN A 391 -15.23 -23.61 -12.35
N HIS A 392 -14.84 -22.54 -11.66
CA HIS A 392 -15.67 -21.85 -10.66
C HIS A 392 -16.17 -20.48 -11.16
N THR A 393 -16.52 -20.39 -12.44
CA THR A 393 -16.83 -19.14 -13.15
C THR A 393 -17.88 -18.26 -12.43
N VAL A 394 -18.86 -18.84 -11.76
CA VAL A 394 -19.87 -18.06 -11.03
C VAL A 394 -19.28 -17.28 -9.87
N GLN A 395 -18.29 -17.83 -9.18
CA GLN A 395 -17.60 -17.19 -8.06
C GLN A 395 -16.38 -16.40 -8.50
N GLU A 396 -15.60 -16.97 -9.43
CA GLU A 396 -14.29 -16.50 -9.81
C GLU A 396 -14.26 -15.78 -11.16
N GLY A 397 -15.31 -15.85 -11.98
CA GLY A 397 -15.37 -15.08 -13.23
C GLY A 397 -14.19 -15.31 -14.18
N GLY A 398 -13.70 -16.54 -14.29
CA GLY A 398 -12.52 -16.88 -15.11
C GLY A 398 -12.70 -16.69 -16.62
N ILE A 399 -13.94 -16.49 -17.07
CA ILE A 399 -14.28 -16.27 -18.48
C ILE A 399 -14.80 -14.84 -18.67
N PRO A 400 -14.34 -14.08 -19.68
CA PRO A 400 -14.81 -12.73 -19.94
C PRO A 400 -16.35 -12.63 -20.00
N GLY A 401 -16.89 -11.59 -19.35
CA GLY A 401 -18.32 -11.32 -19.31
C GLY A 401 -19.15 -12.23 -18.38
N THR A 402 -18.54 -13.16 -17.66
CA THR A 402 -19.27 -14.09 -16.75
C THR A 402 -19.45 -13.56 -15.34
N HIS A 403 -18.58 -12.64 -14.90
CA HIS A 403 -18.66 -12.04 -13.58
C HIS A 403 -18.45 -10.52 -13.67
N PRO A 404 -19.37 -9.71 -13.11
CA PRO A 404 -19.30 -8.26 -13.26
C PRO A 404 -18.11 -7.60 -12.58
N ALA A 405 -17.51 -8.23 -11.57
CA ALA A 405 -16.27 -7.70 -10.97
C ALA A 405 -15.04 -7.83 -11.89
N TRP A 406 -15.07 -8.71 -12.88
CA TRP A 406 -14.01 -8.94 -13.83
C TRP A 406 -14.54 -9.04 -15.26
N PRO A 407 -14.89 -7.92 -15.89
CA PRO A 407 -15.45 -7.92 -17.25
C PRO A 407 -14.55 -8.61 -18.28
N THR A 408 -13.23 -8.51 -18.13
CA THR A 408 -12.23 -9.15 -19.01
C THR A 408 -11.77 -10.53 -18.51
N GLY A 409 -12.40 -11.06 -17.44
CA GLY A 409 -12.10 -12.37 -16.88
C GLY A 409 -10.77 -12.39 -16.12
N GLN A 410 -9.73 -12.90 -16.77
CA GLN A 410 -8.38 -13.04 -16.21
C GLN A 410 -7.29 -12.81 -17.26
N ASP A 411 -7.53 -11.85 -18.13
CA ASP A 411 -6.69 -11.56 -19.31
C ASP A 411 -5.24 -11.21 -18.97
N CYS A 412 -4.97 -10.60 -17.83
CA CYS A 412 -3.59 -10.37 -17.37
C CYS A 412 -2.89 -11.69 -17.00
N PHE A 413 -3.58 -12.64 -16.36
CA PHE A 413 -3.02 -13.98 -16.12
C PHE A 413 -2.68 -14.70 -17.41
N ASP A 414 -3.58 -14.65 -18.41
CA ASP A 414 -3.34 -15.23 -19.73
C ASP A 414 -2.09 -14.63 -20.37
N ARG A 415 -1.91 -13.32 -20.27
CA ARG A 415 -0.69 -12.61 -20.72
C ARG A 415 0.57 -13.03 -19.95
N CYS A 416 0.47 -13.37 -18.67
CA CYS A 416 1.61 -13.87 -17.91
C CYS A 416 2.08 -15.23 -18.43
N ILE A 417 1.16 -16.11 -18.81
CA ILE A 417 1.51 -17.41 -19.42
C ILE A 417 2.35 -17.24 -20.70
N GLU A 418 2.09 -16.22 -21.52
CA GLU A 418 2.88 -15.93 -22.71
C GLU A 418 4.37 -15.68 -22.42
N SER A 419 4.71 -15.25 -21.19
CA SER A 419 6.10 -14.97 -20.79
C SER A 419 6.87 -16.21 -20.33
N LYS A 420 6.22 -17.36 -20.24
CA LYS A 420 6.76 -18.62 -19.72
C LYS A 420 8.14 -19.01 -20.28
N ASP A 421 8.27 -18.94 -21.59
CA ASP A 421 9.45 -19.37 -22.34
C ASP A 421 10.28 -18.19 -22.88
N TRP A 422 10.09 -17.00 -22.31
CA TRP A 422 10.85 -15.85 -22.77
C TRP A 422 12.32 -15.94 -22.35
N PRO A 423 13.24 -15.50 -23.23
CA PRO A 423 14.64 -15.37 -22.86
C PRO A 423 14.81 -14.38 -21.70
N GLU A 424 15.61 -14.72 -20.70
CA GLU A 424 15.94 -13.85 -19.59
C GLU A 424 16.43 -12.46 -20.06
N GLU A 425 17.15 -12.42 -21.18
CA GLU A 425 17.64 -11.17 -21.78
C GLU A 425 16.51 -10.18 -22.10
N LYS A 426 15.33 -10.66 -22.54
CA LYS A 426 14.15 -9.80 -22.85
C LYS A 426 13.68 -9.12 -21.58
N TYR A 427 13.49 -9.87 -20.53
CA TYR A 427 13.09 -9.37 -19.21
C TYR A 427 14.12 -8.39 -18.63
N LEU A 428 15.41 -8.73 -18.65
CA LEU A 428 16.46 -7.86 -18.12
C LEU A 428 16.56 -6.53 -18.86
N LYS A 429 16.34 -6.51 -20.17
CA LYS A 429 16.31 -5.27 -20.96
C LYS A 429 15.15 -4.36 -20.52
N ALA A 430 13.96 -4.92 -20.32
CA ALA A 430 12.81 -4.15 -19.84
C ALA A 430 13.07 -3.59 -18.44
N LEU A 431 13.54 -4.43 -17.50
CA LEU A 431 13.85 -4.01 -16.14
C LEU A 431 14.93 -2.92 -16.09
N GLN A 432 16.01 -3.06 -16.85
CA GLN A 432 17.06 -2.05 -16.94
C GLN A 432 16.55 -0.74 -17.52
N TYR A 433 15.69 -0.82 -18.53
CA TYR A 433 15.10 0.36 -19.18
C TYR A 433 14.21 1.12 -18.19
N ILE A 434 13.21 0.48 -17.58
CA ILE A 434 12.29 1.16 -16.66
C ILE A 434 13.03 1.74 -15.45
N ARG A 435 14.03 1.03 -14.91
CA ARG A 435 14.86 1.52 -13.81
C ARG A 435 15.68 2.74 -14.18
N ARG A 436 16.42 2.69 -15.30
CA ARG A 436 17.22 3.81 -15.76
C ARG A 436 16.35 5.04 -16.00
N LYS A 437 15.22 4.86 -16.68
CA LYS A 437 14.31 5.97 -17.01
C LYS A 437 13.64 6.56 -15.78
N SER A 438 13.29 5.76 -14.78
CA SER A 438 12.65 6.25 -13.56
C SER A 438 13.63 6.73 -12.49
N ARG A 439 14.86 6.19 -12.46
CA ARG A 439 15.93 6.58 -11.51
C ARG A 439 16.76 7.71 -12.05
N GLU A 440 17.81 7.37 -12.83
CA GLU A 440 18.84 8.31 -13.29
C GLU A 440 18.27 9.41 -14.16
N GLU A 441 17.41 9.06 -15.11
CA GLU A 441 16.78 10.00 -16.04
C GLU A 441 15.39 10.50 -15.56
N GLY A 442 14.97 10.07 -14.37
CA GLY A 442 13.72 10.42 -13.71
C GLY A 442 13.94 11.17 -12.39
N ILE A 443 13.70 10.46 -11.28
CA ILE A 443 13.69 11.04 -9.92
C ILE A 443 15.03 11.64 -9.52
N ASP A 444 16.15 10.96 -9.82
CA ASP A 444 17.48 11.46 -9.46
C ASP A 444 17.83 12.77 -10.15
N ALA A 445 17.49 12.87 -11.45
CA ALA A 445 17.68 14.09 -12.22
C ALA A 445 16.78 15.23 -11.72
N ALA A 446 15.50 14.93 -11.43
CA ALA A 446 14.56 15.90 -10.89
C ALA A 446 14.99 16.44 -9.52
N LEU A 447 15.54 15.57 -8.65
CA LEU A 447 16.05 15.95 -7.34
C LEU A 447 17.38 16.74 -7.40
N GLN A 448 18.07 16.78 -8.56
CA GLN A 448 19.29 17.58 -8.79
C GLN A 448 18.97 18.76 -9.72
N CYS A 449 18.09 19.62 -9.29
CA CYS A 449 17.61 20.75 -10.09
C CYS A 449 18.37 22.05 -9.73
N GLU A 450 18.65 22.88 -10.75
CA GLU A 450 19.29 24.20 -10.60
C GLU A 450 20.61 24.17 -9.78
N GLY A 451 21.39 23.10 -9.91
CA GLY A 451 22.69 22.97 -9.22
C GLY A 451 22.61 22.68 -7.72
N ALA A 452 21.42 22.32 -7.22
CA ALA A 452 21.21 21.95 -5.83
C ALA A 452 20.42 20.65 -5.70
N THR A 453 20.64 19.92 -4.62
CA THR A 453 19.83 18.77 -4.23
C THR A 453 18.56 19.26 -3.55
N LEU A 454 17.40 18.77 -4.00
CA LEU A 454 16.10 19.06 -3.42
C LEU A 454 15.78 18.12 -2.26
N ASP A 455 14.97 18.61 -1.33
CA ASP A 455 14.53 17.91 -0.14
C ASP A 455 13.37 16.91 -0.39
N GLY A 456 12.83 16.90 -1.60
CA GLY A 456 11.81 15.98 -2.07
C GLY A 456 11.07 16.50 -3.29
N LEU A 457 10.34 15.61 -3.96
CA LEU A 457 9.39 15.97 -5.00
C LEU A 457 7.99 15.89 -4.42
N LEU A 458 7.21 16.96 -4.53
CA LEU A 458 5.80 16.98 -4.12
C LEU A 458 4.93 16.69 -5.33
N VAL A 459 3.98 15.76 -5.17
CA VAL A 459 3.15 15.24 -6.25
C VAL A 459 1.68 15.10 -5.82
N PRO A 460 0.72 15.25 -6.75
CA PRO A 460 -0.71 15.31 -6.45
C PRO A 460 -1.38 13.93 -6.33
N LEU A 461 -0.62 12.86 -6.10
CA LEU A 461 -1.09 11.47 -6.02
C LEU A 461 -2.04 11.11 -7.17
N GLN A 462 -3.33 10.88 -6.90
CA GLN A 462 -4.29 10.45 -7.93
C GLN A 462 -4.80 11.55 -8.85
N ALA A 463 -4.60 12.82 -8.51
CA ALA A 463 -5.03 13.89 -9.40
C ALA A 463 -4.26 13.92 -10.72
N ASP A 464 -3.10 13.24 -10.80
CA ASP A 464 -2.31 13.03 -12.01
C ASP A 464 -2.58 11.68 -12.71
N GLY A 465 -3.60 10.94 -12.28
CA GLY A 465 -3.87 9.60 -12.77
C GLY A 465 -2.91 8.51 -12.24
N GLY A 466 -2.13 8.80 -11.19
CA GLY A 466 -1.15 7.87 -10.60
C GLY A 466 0.25 7.92 -11.25
N ALA A 467 0.47 8.85 -12.18
CA ALA A 467 1.73 8.94 -12.96
C ALA A 467 2.98 9.02 -12.07
N ALA A 468 2.97 9.88 -11.04
CA ALA A 468 4.09 10.04 -10.15
C ALA A 468 4.34 8.80 -9.27
N CYS A 469 3.27 8.12 -8.82
CA CYS A 469 3.37 6.85 -8.09
C CYS A 469 4.04 5.79 -8.95
N SER A 470 3.63 5.67 -10.23
CA SER A 470 4.21 4.72 -11.17
C SER A 470 5.70 4.98 -11.45
N VAL A 471 6.13 6.24 -11.54
CA VAL A 471 7.58 6.56 -11.66
C VAL A 471 8.34 6.10 -10.41
N ALA A 472 7.80 6.34 -9.21
CA ALA A 472 8.43 5.90 -7.96
C ALA A 472 8.45 4.36 -7.80
N ALA A 473 7.41 3.67 -8.28
CA ALA A 473 7.31 2.21 -8.30
C ALA A 473 8.39 1.59 -9.20
N LYS A 474 8.46 2.01 -10.47
CA LYS A 474 9.48 1.56 -11.45
C LYS A 474 10.89 1.83 -10.98
N ALA A 475 11.11 2.93 -10.27
CA ALA A 475 12.39 3.25 -9.64
C ALA A 475 12.70 2.34 -8.43
N GLY A 476 11.70 1.76 -7.79
CA GLY A 476 11.84 1.12 -6.50
C GLY A 476 12.17 2.11 -5.37
N TYR A 477 11.80 3.38 -5.54
CA TYR A 477 12.13 4.49 -4.64
C TYR A 477 10.99 4.75 -3.64
N PRO A 478 11.31 5.31 -2.46
CA PRO A 478 10.35 5.47 -1.39
C PRO A 478 9.43 6.67 -1.60
N MET A 479 8.21 6.55 -1.10
CA MET A 479 7.19 7.58 -1.15
C MET A 479 6.32 7.56 0.11
N ILE A 480 5.82 8.72 0.52
CA ILE A 480 4.84 8.89 1.60
C ILE A 480 3.62 9.66 1.10
N SER A 481 2.44 9.25 1.54
CA SER A 481 1.17 9.97 1.34
C SER A 481 0.78 10.72 2.61
N VAL A 482 0.36 11.98 2.47
CA VAL A 482 -0.13 12.83 3.57
C VAL A 482 -1.54 13.34 3.21
N PRO A 483 -2.56 13.11 4.05
CA PRO A 483 -3.92 13.59 3.81
C PRO A 483 -4.01 15.11 3.72
N VAL A 484 -4.79 15.63 2.77
CA VAL A 484 -4.97 17.09 2.56
C VAL A 484 -6.42 17.54 2.69
N GLY A 485 -7.36 16.77 2.19
CA GLY A 485 -8.76 17.18 2.19
C GLY A 485 -9.72 16.10 1.75
N ILE A 486 -10.95 16.52 1.47
CA ILE A 486 -12.04 15.69 0.96
C ILE A 486 -12.61 16.42 -0.26
N ASP A 487 -12.87 15.68 -1.33
CA ASP A 487 -13.44 16.21 -2.56
C ASP A 487 -14.96 16.43 -2.48
N SER A 488 -15.55 16.87 -3.60
CA SER A 488 -16.98 17.14 -3.69
C SER A 488 -17.85 15.89 -3.58
N GLU A 489 -17.31 14.72 -3.83
CA GLU A 489 -17.99 13.43 -3.70
C GLU A 489 -17.84 12.85 -2.28
N GLY A 490 -17.12 13.53 -1.42
CA GLY A 490 -16.86 13.10 -0.05
C GLY A 490 -15.73 12.08 0.07
N VAL A 491 -14.89 11.93 -0.96
CA VAL A 491 -13.74 11.04 -0.96
C VAL A 491 -12.46 11.81 -0.60
N PRO A 492 -11.62 11.29 0.29
CA PRO A 492 -10.36 11.93 0.64
C PRO A 492 -9.36 11.99 -0.50
N PHE A 493 -8.46 12.97 -0.41
CA PHE A 493 -7.26 13.10 -1.24
C PHE A 493 -6.08 13.66 -0.44
N GLY A 494 -4.88 13.43 -0.93
CA GLY A 494 -3.64 13.82 -0.27
C GLY A 494 -2.57 14.34 -1.22
N ILE A 495 -1.39 14.57 -0.65
CA ILE A 495 -0.17 14.94 -1.35
C ILE A 495 0.91 13.88 -1.11
N GLY A 496 1.67 13.55 -2.14
CA GLY A 496 2.79 12.63 -2.05
C GLY A 496 4.14 13.36 -1.92
N VAL A 497 5.08 12.74 -1.21
CA VAL A 497 6.48 13.14 -1.22
C VAL A 497 7.31 11.97 -1.72
N ILE A 498 8.10 12.18 -2.78
CA ILE A 498 9.02 11.19 -3.36
C ILE A 498 10.45 11.53 -2.97
N GLN A 499 11.25 10.50 -2.67
CA GLN A 499 12.67 10.62 -2.40
C GLN A 499 13.49 9.55 -3.14
N ARG A 500 14.82 9.68 -3.11
CA ARG A 500 15.75 8.65 -3.54
C ARG A 500 15.70 7.46 -2.62
N ALA A 501 16.14 6.31 -3.13
CA ALA A 501 16.30 5.11 -2.32
C ALA A 501 17.05 5.40 -1.00
N TRP A 502 16.59 4.77 0.06
CA TRP A 502 17.17 4.82 1.41
C TRP A 502 17.08 6.17 2.14
N ASN A 503 16.27 7.11 1.62
CA ASN A 503 16.02 8.41 2.23
C ASN A 503 14.66 8.50 2.92
N GLU A 504 14.16 7.42 3.48
CA GLU A 504 12.89 7.39 4.24
C GLU A 504 12.87 8.41 5.37
N HIS A 505 14.03 8.69 5.98
CA HIS A 505 14.16 9.71 7.01
C HIS A 505 13.72 11.11 6.56
N LEU A 506 13.96 11.47 5.29
CA LEU A 506 13.47 12.74 4.71
C LEU A 506 11.96 12.69 4.45
N LEU A 507 11.41 11.53 4.07
CA LEU A 507 9.96 11.36 3.96
C LEU A 507 9.28 11.56 5.32
N VAL A 508 9.85 10.99 6.39
CA VAL A 508 9.35 11.17 7.76
C VAL A 508 9.44 12.64 8.19
N LYS A 509 10.59 13.27 7.99
CA LYS A 509 10.81 14.67 8.34
C LYS A 509 9.82 15.61 7.66
N TYR A 510 9.74 15.52 6.34
CA TYR A 510 8.90 16.46 5.59
C TYR A 510 7.43 16.03 5.54
N GLY A 511 7.16 14.73 5.57
CA GLY A 511 5.80 14.22 5.72
C GLY A 511 5.13 14.71 7.02
N SER A 512 5.81 14.58 8.16
CA SER A 512 5.30 15.08 9.45
C SER A 512 5.18 16.61 9.51
N ALA A 513 6.11 17.34 8.87
CA ALA A 513 6.02 18.79 8.78
C ALA A 513 4.84 19.26 7.91
N ILE A 514 4.57 18.57 6.80
CA ILE A 514 3.42 18.84 5.93
C ILE A 514 2.12 18.44 6.63
N GLU A 515 2.09 17.31 7.33
CA GLU A 515 0.92 16.86 8.11
C GLU A 515 0.52 17.89 9.18
N ASP A 516 1.48 18.41 9.95
CA ASP A 516 1.23 19.46 10.96
C ASP A 516 0.62 20.73 10.35
N LEU A 517 1.02 21.06 9.12
CA LEU A 517 0.51 22.22 8.40
C LEU A 517 -0.86 21.95 7.73
N ALA A 518 -1.02 20.79 7.11
CA ALA A 518 -2.21 20.41 6.32
C ALA A 518 -3.40 20.09 7.21
N ARG A 519 -3.19 19.27 8.26
CA ARG A 519 -4.24 18.75 9.17
C ARG A 519 -5.45 18.18 8.40
N GLY A 520 -5.18 17.50 7.30
CA GLY A 520 -6.19 17.09 6.32
C GLY A 520 -7.03 15.87 6.72
N ARG A 521 -6.59 15.11 7.75
CA ARG A 521 -7.37 13.96 8.22
C ARG A 521 -8.64 14.38 8.93
N THR A 522 -9.77 13.78 8.55
CA THR A 522 -11.06 13.92 9.20
C THR A 522 -11.69 12.55 9.45
N LEU A 523 -12.67 12.45 10.32
CA LEU A 523 -13.40 11.21 10.57
C LEU A 523 -14.25 10.81 9.37
N PRO A 524 -14.36 9.52 9.04
CA PRO A 524 -15.23 9.03 7.98
C PRO A 524 -16.71 9.25 8.34
N ARG A 525 -17.53 9.60 7.33
CA ARG A 525 -18.94 9.93 7.50
C ARG A 525 -19.89 8.83 7.06
N PHE A 526 -19.41 7.78 6.40
CA PHE A 526 -20.22 6.68 5.85
C PHE A 526 -21.39 7.19 4.99
N LEU A 527 -21.11 8.16 4.10
CA LEU A 527 -22.12 8.68 3.18
C LEU A 527 -22.67 7.57 2.27
N ASN A 528 -23.85 7.79 1.69
CA ASN A 528 -24.51 6.87 0.76
C ASN A 528 -24.71 5.45 1.33
N PHE A 529 -25.34 5.39 2.48
CA PHE A 529 -25.60 4.17 3.24
C PHE A 529 -26.37 3.07 2.46
N ASP A 530 -27.14 3.47 1.44
CA ASP A 530 -27.93 2.56 0.57
C ASP A 530 -27.11 1.96 -0.59
N ALA A 531 -25.81 2.24 -0.66
CA ALA A 531 -24.92 1.71 -1.68
C ALA A 531 -24.73 0.17 -1.63
N GLU A 532 -25.27 -0.49 -0.59
CA GLU A 532 -25.33 -1.96 -0.49
C GLU A 532 -26.06 -2.62 -1.68
N ASN A 533 -26.93 -1.87 -2.38
CA ASN A 533 -27.61 -2.33 -3.59
C ASN A 533 -26.74 -2.37 -4.85
N HIS A 534 -25.50 -1.85 -4.78
CA HIS A 534 -24.51 -1.88 -5.86
C HIS A 534 -23.36 -2.80 -5.48
N PRO A 535 -23.39 -4.08 -5.82
CA PRO A 535 -22.41 -5.07 -5.34
C PRO A 535 -20.99 -4.83 -5.86
N TYR A 536 -20.82 -4.10 -6.96
CA TYR A 536 -19.53 -3.84 -7.59
C TYR A 536 -19.32 -2.35 -7.87
N ILE A 537 -18.09 -1.85 -7.67
CA ILE A 537 -17.73 -0.45 -7.84
C ILE A 537 -16.53 -0.36 -8.78
N GLY A 538 -16.58 0.55 -9.76
CA GLY A 538 -15.46 0.83 -10.65
C GLY A 538 -15.45 0.04 -11.96
N THR A 539 -16.39 -0.88 -12.17
CA THR A 539 -16.61 -1.53 -13.46
C THR A 539 -17.54 -0.68 -14.31
N ALA A 540 -17.12 0.54 -14.67
CA ALA A 540 -17.92 1.34 -15.60
C ALA A 540 -17.79 0.76 -17.01
N PRO A 541 -18.90 0.41 -17.69
CA PRO A 541 -18.87 -0.08 -19.06
C PRO A 541 -18.48 0.99 -20.10
N ASP A 542 -18.26 2.24 -19.68
CA ASP A 542 -18.06 3.38 -20.60
C ASP A 542 -16.59 3.68 -20.95
N LYS A 543 -15.63 2.98 -20.36
CA LYS A 543 -14.27 2.99 -20.89
C LYS A 543 -14.01 1.67 -21.58
N THR A 544 -14.55 1.50 -22.80
CA THR A 544 -13.98 0.57 -23.76
C THR A 544 -12.47 0.76 -23.76
N PRO A 545 -11.67 -0.33 -23.65
CA PRO A 545 -10.24 -0.21 -23.93
C PRO A 545 -10.11 0.55 -25.23
N LYS A 546 -9.40 1.64 -25.24
CA LYS A 546 -8.88 2.16 -26.49
C LYS A 546 -7.86 1.12 -26.94
N ILE A 547 -8.38 0.13 -27.71
CA ILE A 547 -7.57 -0.85 -28.43
C ILE A 547 -6.59 -0.10 -29.32
#